data_dd776a4cc1e844dad9307553ad2fe246
#
_entry.id   dd776a4cc1e844dad9307553ad2fe246
#
_cell.length_a   1.000
_cell.length_b   1.000
_cell.length_c   1.000
_cell.angle_alpha   90.00
_cell.angle_beta   90.00
_cell.angle_gamma   90.00
#
_symmetry.space_group_name_H-M   'P 1'
#
loop_
_entity.id
_entity.type
_entity.pdbx_description
1 polymer ?
#
loop_
_entity_poly.entity_id
_entity_poly.type
_entity_poly.pdbx_seq_one_letter_code
_entity_poly.pdbx_strand_id
1 'polypeptide(L)'
;MSEGLTGPFLMVVEDVFRHASRGVRGVRVTGQVERGRVRAGDEVEVVGFGGGAATVPVLAVEAGGLRAAEAGAGTNAGVVLPEAVAGALERGQVLAEPGTVGAHRHFFADLDVLAADQGGVELRDGEPLAVYLRAATVTGTMALLKGTEVLRPLHQGSVAVALEHPVPVERGQRFAVRHAGRAVGSGTVTGLSR
;
A
#
# COMPACT_ATOMS: atom_id res chain seq x y z
N MET A 1 12.97 -7.29 18.02
CA MET A 1 12.24 -6.38 17.11
C MET A 1 12.68 -6.58 15.65
N SER A 2 12.72 -7.83 15.17
CA SER A 2 13.15 -8.15 13.79
C SER A 2 12.09 -8.89 12.96
N GLU A 3 10.88 -9.06 13.44
CA GLU A 3 9.84 -9.82 12.73
C GLU A 3 9.26 -9.11 11.50
N GLY A 4 9.39 -7.79 11.39
CA GLY A 4 8.88 -7.03 10.24
C GLY A 4 9.73 -7.08 8.97
N LEU A 5 10.98 -7.56 9.07
CA LEU A 5 11.93 -7.56 7.94
C LEU A 5 12.05 -8.91 7.23
N THR A 6 11.49 -9.98 7.82
CA THR A 6 11.46 -11.33 7.26
C THR A 6 10.11 -11.59 6.58
N GLY A 7 10.08 -12.45 5.57
CA GLY A 7 8.86 -12.85 4.87
C GLY A 7 8.98 -12.69 3.35
N PRO A 8 7.89 -12.98 2.63
CA PRO A 8 7.84 -12.81 1.18
C PRO A 8 8.13 -11.36 0.78
N PHE A 9 8.80 -11.19 -0.34
CA PHE A 9 9.16 -9.85 -0.84
C PHE A 9 7.94 -8.94 -0.99
N LEU A 10 8.10 -7.70 -0.54
CA LEU A 10 7.16 -6.61 -0.77
C LEU A 10 7.89 -5.27 -0.84
N MET A 11 7.66 -4.54 -1.92
CA MET A 11 8.15 -3.19 -2.15
C MET A 11 7.00 -2.27 -2.55
N VAL A 12 6.92 -1.10 -1.93
CA VAL A 12 5.93 -0.07 -2.28
C VAL A 12 6.36 0.63 -3.56
N VAL A 13 5.43 0.86 -4.49
CA VAL A 13 5.66 1.68 -5.69
C VAL A 13 5.46 3.15 -5.33
N GLU A 14 6.54 3.90 -5.23
CA GLU A 14 6.52 5.34 -4.93
C GLU A 14 6.62 6.18 -6.21
N ASP A 15 7.51 5.82 -7.14
CA ASP A 15 7.67 6.48 -8.42
C ASP A 15 7.90 5.50 -9.56
N VAL A 16 7.48 5.88 -10.76
CA VAL A 16 7.63 5.11 -12.00
C VAL A 16 8.34 5.93 -13.06
N PHE A 17 9.50 5.46 -13.52
CA PHE A 17 10.33 6.11 -14.55
C PHE A 17 10.31 5.30 -15.84
N ARG A 18 9.72 5.85 -16.89
CA ARG A 18 9.49 5.19 -18.18
C ARG A 18 10.68 5.28 -19.15
N HIS A 19 11.88 5.51 -18.66
CA HIS A 19 13.09 5.61 -19.48
C HIS A 19 14.13 4.54 -19.07
N ALA A 20 14.92 4.11 -20.06
CA ALA A 20 15.96 3.14 -19.85
C ALA A 20 16.91 3.55 -18.71
N SER A 21 17.09 2.67 -17.75
CA SER A 21 18.04 2.84 -16.68
C SER A 21 19.37 2.15 -17.06
N ARG A 22 20.42 2.95 -17.22
CA ARG A 22 21.82 2.49 -17.32
C ARG A 22 22.06 1.21 -18.17
N GLY A 23 21.52 1.20 -19.41
CA GLY A 23 21.75 0.11 -20.36
C GLY A 23 20.80 -1.08 -20.31
N VAL A 24 19.82 -1.06 -19.40
CA VAL A 24 18.71 -2.03 -19.37
C VAL A 24 17.45 -1.34 -19.88
N ARG A 25 16.88 -1.86 -20.97
CA ARG A 25 15.58 -1.38 -21.47
C ARG A 25 14.46 -1.86 -20.56
N GLY A 26 13.60 -0.95 -20.12
CA GLY A 26 12.47 -1.28 -19.27
C GLY A 26 11.94 -0.05 -18.54
N VAL A 27 10.95 -0.28 -17.71
CA VAL A 27 10.41 0.70 -16.77
C VAL A 27 11.06 0.51 -15.41
N ARG A 28 11.56 1.59 -14.83
CA ARG A 28 12.15 1.59 -13.49
C ARG A 28 11.10 2.02 -12.48
N VAL A 29 10.88 1.19 -11.48
CA VAL A 29 10.03 1.47 -10.33
C VAL A 29 10.91 1.71 -9.12
N THR A 30 10.64 2.74 -8.34
CA THR A 30 11.37 3.01 -7.09
C THR A 30 10.44 3.01 -5.90
N GLY A 31 10.99 2.61 -4.75
CA GLY A 31 10.29 2.62 -3.49
C GLY A 31 11.01 1.86 -2.40
N GLN A 32 10.39 1.81 -1.24
CA GLN A 32 10.95 1.12 -0.08
C GLN A 32 10.59 -0.36 -0.10
N VAL A 33 11.59 -1.21 0.08
CA VAL A 33 11.38 -2.64 0.38
C VAL A 33 10.94 -2.77 1.84
N GLU A 34 9.70 -3.15 2.06
CA GLU A 34 9.15 -3.31 3.42
C GLU A 34 9.62 -4.61 4.07
N ARG A 35 9.70 -5.69 3.29
CA ARG A 35 10.13 -7.01 3.76
C ARG A 35 10.71 -7.86 2.64
N GLY A 36 11.41 -8.93 3.01
CA GLY A 36 12.02 -9.86 2.07
C GLY A 36 13.17 -9.25 1.29
N ARG A 37 13.43 -9.81 0.13
CA ARG A 37 14.48 -9.36 -0.80
C ARG A 37 14.10 -9.63 -2.23
N VAL A 38 14.69 -8.91 -3.17
CA VAL A 38 14.51 -9.08 -4.61
C VAL A 38 15.84 -9.05 -5.32
N ARG A 39 15.98 -9.87 -6.38
CA ARG A 39 17.16 -10.01 -7.25
C ARG A 39 16.76 -9.90 -8.71
N ALA A 40 17.70 -9.58 -9.57
CA ALA A 40 17.51 -9.74 -11.01
C ALA A 40 17.24 -11.22 -11.35
N GLY A 41 16.22 -11.48 -12.14
CA GLY A 41 15.75 -12.83 -12.50
C GLY A 41 14.61 -13.36 -11.62
N ASP A 42 14.32 -12.73 -10.49
CA ASP A 42 13.13 -13.07 -9.70
C ASP A 42 11.85 -12.67 -10.45
N GLU A 43 10.76 -13.34 -10.13
CA GLU A 43 9.43 -12.95 -10.57
C GLU A 43 8.73 -12.16 -9.47
N VAL A 44 8.07 -11.07 -9.85
CA VAL A 44 7.27 -10.24 -8.95
C VAL A 44 5.88 -10.04 -9.53
N GLU A 45 4.92 -9.90 -8.65
CA GLU A 45 3.55 -9.56 -8.98
C GLU A 45 3.31 -8.07 -8.75
N VAL A 46 2.72 -7.40 -9.75
CA VAL A 46 2.26 -6.01 -9.64
C VAL A 46 0.83 -6.03 -9.11
N VAL A 47 0.61 -5.52 -7.91
CA VAL A 47 -0.69 -5.56 -7.23
C VAL A 47 -1.25 -4.16 -7.00
N GLY A 48 -2.50 -3.93 -7.40
CA GLY A 48 -3.27 -2.71 -7.13
C GLY A 48 -4.09 -2.20 -8.32
N PHE A 49 -5.02 -1.29 -8.03
CA PHE A 49 -5.84 -0.48 -8.98
C PHE A 49 -6.62 -1.24 -10.07
N GLY A 50 -7.09 -2.45 -9.80
CA GLY A 50 -8.08 -3.13 -10.65
C GLY A 50 -7.57 -3.73 -11.96
N GLY A 51 -6.30 -3.61 -12.25
CA GLY A 51 -5.63 -4.48 -13.22
C GLY A 51 -5.45 -5.86 -12.59
N GLY A 52 -5.68 -6.94 -13.32
CA GLY A 52 -5.33 -8.28 -12.83
C GLY A 52 -3.85 -8.29 -12.42
N ALA A 53 -3.56 -9.01 -11.35
CA ALA A 53 -2.19 -9.19 -10.89
C ALA A 53 -1.33 -9.76 -12.04
N ALA A 54 -0.33 -8.98 -12.47
CA ALA A 54 0.58 -9.38 -13.53
C ALA A 54 1.90 -9.82 -12.91
N THR A 55 2.26 -11.08 -13.12
CA THR A 55 3.60 -11.58 -12.77
C THR A 55 4.59 -11.24 -13.86
N VAL A 56 5.68 -10.60 -13.47
CA VAL A 56 6.70 -10.11 -14.41
C VAL A 56 8.11 -10.39 -13.87
N PRO A 57 9.09 -10.65 -14.76
CA PRO A 57 10.46 -10.83 -14.34
C PRO A 57 11.13 -9.50 -13.95
N VAL A 58 11.98 -9.55 -12.97
CA VAL A 58 12.88 -8.45 -12.58
C VAL A 58 14.11 -8.46 -13.48
N LEU A 59 14.31 -7.40 -14.27
CA LEU A 59 15.42 -7.29 -15.21
C LEU A 59 16.71 -6.79 -14.54
N ALA A 60 16.57 -5.90 -13.57
CA ALA A 60 17.68 -5.36 -12.79
C ALA A 60 17.20 -4.81 -11.46
N VAL A 61 18.12 -4.73 -10.50
CA VAL A 61 17.91 -4.13 -9.18
C VAL A 61 18.94 -3.04 -8.94
N GLU A 62 18.51 -1.94 -8.34
CA GLU A 62 19.35 -0.82 -7.94
C GLU A 62 19.16 -0.52 -6.45
N ALA A 63 20.23 -0.20 -5.76
CA ALA A 63 20.23 0.28 -4.38
C ALA A 63 21.18 1.47 -4.26
N GLY A 64 20.76 2.54 -3.58
CA GLY A 64 21.55 3.77 -3.50
C GLY A 64 21.88 4.40 -4.85
N GLY A 65 21.04 4.19 -5.86
CA GLY A 65 21.25 4.69 -7.22
C GLY A 65 22.29 3.92 -8.04
N LEU A 66 22.81 2.80 -7.55
CA LEU A 66 23.76 1.94 -8.22
C LEU A 66 23.16 0.56 -8.45
N ARG A 67 23.63 -0.11 -9.52
CA ARG A 67 23.23 -1.50 -9.79
C ARG A 67 23.68 -2.39 -8.64
N ALA A 68 22.77 -3.22 -8.16
CA ALA A 68 22.97 -4.12 -7.04
C ALA A 68 22.59 -5.56 -7.42
N ALA A 69 23.20 -6.52 -6.75
CA ALA A 69 22.84 -7.93 -6.90
C ALA A 69 21.47 -8.22 -6.30
N GLU A 70 21.14 -7.56 -5.20
CA GLU A 70 19.85 -7.68 -4.51
C GLU A 70 19.51 -6.40 -3.75
N ALA A 71 18.22 -6.22 -3.43
CA ALA A 71 17.73 -5.23 -2.48
C ALA A 71 16.89 -5.92 -1.43
N GLY A 72 17.15 -5.63 -0.16
CA GLY A 72 16.47 -6.21 0.98
C GLY A 72 15.64 -5.21 1.77
N ALA A 73 14.92 -5.72 2.75
CA ALA A 73 14.06 -4.93 3.63
C ALA A 73 14.76 -3.71 4.24
N GLY A 74 14.07 -2.58 4.29
CA GLY A 74 14.59 -1.30 4.76
C GLY A 74 15.35 -0.49 3.71
N THR A 75 15.60 -1.05 2.50
CA THR A 75 16.32 -0.36 1.41
C THR A 75 15.32 0.40 0.52
N ASN A 76 15.68 1.64 0.15
CA ASN A 76 15.09 2.29 -1.01
C ASN A 76 15.72 1.69 -2.28
N ALA A 77 14.91 0.99 -3.04
CA ALA A 77 15.34 0.24 -4.20
C ALA A 77 14.76 0.78 -5.50
N GLY A 78 15.48 0.58 -6.59
CA GLY A 78 14.97 0.65 -7.96
C GLY A 78 14.88 -0.77 -8.53
N VAL A 79 13.72 -1.11 -9.08
CA VAL A 79 13.50 -2.38 -9.76
C VAL A 79 13.15 -2.08 -11.20
N VAL A 80 13.87 -2.69 -12.14
CA VAL A 80 13.63 -2.55 -13.57
C VAL A 80 12.78 -3.72 -14.05
N LEU A 81 11.62 -3.40 -14.60
CA LEU A 81 10.64 -4.34 -15.13
C LEU A 81 10.55 -4.21 -16.65
N PRO A 82 9.98 -5.21 -17.37
CA PRO A 82 9.77 -5.13 -18.81
C PRO A 82 8.92 -3.92 -19.20
N GLU A 83 9.24 -3.29 -20.32
CA GLU A 83 8.52 -2.10 -20.83
C GLU A 83 7.04 -2.38 -21.11
N ALA A 84 6.69 -3.63 -21.40
CA ALA A 84 5.32 -4.06 -21.64
C ALA A 84 4.34 -3.75 -20.49
N VAL A 85 4.84 -3.66 -19.25
CA VAL A 85 4.00 -3.34 -18.07
C VAL A 85 3.99 -1.85 -17.71
N ALA A 86 4.75 -1.01 -18.42
CA ALA A 86 4.89 0.41 -18.10
C ALA A 86 3.56 1.17 -18.03
N GLY A 87 2.58 0.80 -18.85
CA GLY A 87 1.25 1.41 -18.88
C GLY A 87 0.35 1.04 -17.68
N ALA A 88 0.69 -0.05 -16.99
CA ALA A 88 -0.08 -0.57 -15.86
C ALA A 88 0.54 -0.21 -14.50
N LEU A 89 1.71 0.45 -14.50
CA LEU A 89 2.43 0.80 -13.27
C LEU A 89 2.06 2.20 -12.79
N GLU A 90 1.68 2.29 -11.53
CA GLU A 90 1.29 3.53 -10.88
C GLU A 90 1.77 3.58 -9.42
N ARG A 91 1.97 4.81 -8.91
CA ARG A 91 2.22 5.05 -7.49
C ARG A 91 1.06 4.47 -6.64
N GLY A 92 1.41 3.82 -5.55
CA GLY A 92 0.45 3.23 -4.63
C GLY A 92 0.21 1.74 -4.82
N GLN A 93 0.65 1.17 -5.94
CA GLN A 93 0.76 -0.27 -6.12
C GLN A 93 1.89 -0.85 -5.26
N VAL A 94 1.98 -2.17 -5.21
CA VAL A 94 3.15 -2.87 -4.66
C VAL A 94 3.70 -3.88 -5.66
N LEU A 95 5.00 -4.11 -5.58
CA LEU A 95 5.65 -5.29 -6.13
C LEU A 95 5.77 -6.30 -5.00
N ALA A 96 5.27 -7.49 -5.20
CA ALA A 96 5.27 -8.54 -4.19
C ALA A 96 5.70 -9.89 -4.77
N GLU A 97 6.11 -10.79 -3.91
CA GLU A 97 6.24 -12.21 -4.29
C GLU A 97 4.87 -12.72 -4.76
N PRO A 98 4.78 -13.41 -5.91
CA PRO A 98 3.51 -13.80 -6.50
C PRO A 98 2.58 -14.53 -5.53
N GLY A 99 1.30 -14.10 -5.49
CA GLY A 99 0.26 -14.71 -4.66
C GLY A 99 0.29 -14.37 -3.18
N THR A 100 1.17 -13.46 -2.73
CA THR A 100 1.31 -13.15 -1.30
C THR A 100 0.51 -11.94 -0.84
N VAL A 101 0.14 -11.03 -1.75
CA VAL A 101 -0.63 -9.82 -1.47
C VAL A 101 -1.81 -9.72 -2.41
N GLY A 102 -2.99 -9.36 -1.89
CA GLY A 102 -4.19 -9.11 -2.70
C GLY A 102 -4.56 -7.63 -2.77
N ALA A 103 -5.29 -7.26 -3.84
CA ALA A 103 -5.94 -5.98 -3.93
C ALA A 103 -7.40 -6.11 -3.45
N HIS A 104 -7.81 -5.24 -2.53
CA HIS A 104 -9.13 -5.29 -1.90
C HIS A 104 -9.82 -3.93 -1.94
N ARG A 105 -11.15 -3.94 -2.15
CA ARG A 105 -12.01 -2.76 -2.01
C ARG A 105 -12.61 -2.64 -0.62
N HIS A 106 -12.76 -3.77 0.09
CA HIS A 106 -13.43 -3.82 1.38
C HIS A 106 -12.54 -4.47 2.41
N PHE A 107 -12.45 -3.87 3.58
CA PHE A 107 -11.74 -4.44 4.71
C PHE A 107 -12.37 -4.00 6.03
N PHE A 108 -12.09 -4.75 7.08
CA PHE A 108 -12.43 -4.41 8.46
C PHE A 108 -11.20 -3.86 9.17
N ALA A 109 -11.42 -2.91 10.05
CA ALA A 109 -10.33 -2.28 10.79
C ALA A 109 -10.78 -1.81 12.18
N ASP A 110 -9.80 -1.60 13.06
CA ASP A 110 -9.97 -0.78 14.23
C ASP A 110 -9.42 0.61 13.93
N LEU A 111 -10.20 1.64 14.21
CA LEU A 111 -9.89 3.05 13.93
C LEU A 111 -9.81 3.84 15.23
N ASP A 112 -8.71 4.54 15.42
CA ASP A 112 -8.47 5.48 16.51
C ASP A 112 -8.65 6.90 15.98
N VAL A 113 -9.56 7.68 16.58
CA VAL A 113 -9.77 9.08 16.23
C VAL A 113 -8.84 9.96 17.06
N LEU A 114 -8.16 10.90 16.42
CA LEU A 114 -7.27 11.85 17.06
C LEU A 114 -8.01 12.71 18.11
N ALA A 115 -7.26 13.31 19.02
CA ALA A 115 -7.79 14.33 19.90
C ALA A 115 -8.30 15.55 19.10
N ALA A 116 -9.31 16.25 19.63
CA ALA A 116 -9.92 17.39 18.92
C ALA A 116 -8.91 18.52 18.62
N ASP A 117 -7.96 18.77 19.52
CA ASP A 117 -6.88 19.73 19.33
C ASP A 117 -5.82 19.27 18.31
N GLN A 118 -5.79 17.99 17.97
CA GLN A 118 -4.92 17.39 16.94
C GLN A 118 -5.62 17.21 15.58
N GLY A 119 -6.86 17.65 15.47
CA GLY A 119 -7.64 17.56 14.23
C GLY A 119 -8.75 16.49 14.24
N GLY A 120 -8.89 15.74 15.32
CA GLY A 120 -9.97 14.75 15.48
C GLY A 120 -11.35 15.41 15.44
N VAL A 121 -12.26 14.78 14.73
CA VAL A 121 -13.66 15.18 14.60
C VAL A 121 -14.57 14.00 14.86
N GLU A 122 -15.86 14.26 15.10
CA GLU A 122 -16.84 13.18 15.11
C GLU A 122 -16.96 12.59 13.71
N LEU A 123 -16.82 11.27 13.63
CA LEU A 123 -17.02 10.52 12.40
C LEU A 123 -18.33 9.75 12.47
N ARG A 124 -19.15 9.88 11.42
CA ARG A 124 -20.46 9.25 11.32
C ARG A 124 -20.47 8.15 10.28
N ASP A 125 -21.45 7.30 10.39
CA ASP A 125 -21.69 6.22 9.43
C ASP A 125 -21.88 6.77 8.01
N GLY A 126 -21.22 6.15 7.02
CA GLY A 126 -21.34 6.52 5.61
C GLY A 126 -20.56 7.77 5.19
N GLU A 127 -19.82 8.44 6.07
CA GLU A 127 -19.01 9.60 5.69
C GLU A 127 -17.86 9.24 4.75
N PRO A 128 -17.63 10.03 3.68
CA PRO A 128 -16.49 9.85 2.82
C PRO A 128 -15.19 10.30 3.50
N LEU A 129 -14.17 9.48 3.42
CA LEU A 129 -12.85 9.73 3.97
C LEU A 129 -11.78 9.47 2.92
N ALA A 130 -10.69 10.24 2.96
CA ALA A 130 -9.48 9.88 2.24
C ALA A 130 -8.68 8.89 3.09
N VAL A 131 -8.45 7.70 2.54
CA VAL A 131 -7.74 6.61 3.19
C VAL A 131 -6.34 6.51 2.59
N TYR A 132 -5.34 6.54 3.44
CA TYR A 132 -3.91 6.48 3.10
C TYR A 132 -3.35 5.13 3.48
N LEU A 133 -3.08 4.30 2.50
CA LEU A 133 -2.54 2.95 2.62
C LEU A 133 -1.20 2.88 1.90
N ARG A 134 -0.09 2.83 2.65
CA ARG A 134 1.27 2.94 2.08
C ARG A 134 1.41 4.22 1.23
N ALA A 135 1.75 4.07 -0.06
CA ALA A 135 1.82 5.17 -1.02
C ALA A 135 0.49 5.45 -1.75
N ALA A 136 -0.54 4.62 -1.54
CA ALA A 136 -1.85 4.82 -2.14
C ALA A 136 -2.69 5.82 -1.33
N THR A 137 -3.44 6.65 -2.03
CA THR A 137 -4.49 7.50 -1.47
C THR A 137 -5.77 7.21 -2.22
N VAL A 138 -6.82 6.84 -1.52
CA VAL A 138 -8.10 6.46 -2.13
C VAL A 138 -9.26 6.97 -1.27
N THR A 139 -10.31 7.43 -1.92
CA THR A 139 -11.56 7.76 -1.22
C THR A 139 -12.27 6.47 -0.83
N GLY A 140 -12.82 6.45 0.37
CA GLY A 140 -13.63 5.36 0.86
C GLY A 140 -14.75 5.87 1.76
N THR A 141 -15.73 5.04 1.97
CA THR A 141 -16.77 5.24 2.97
C THR A 141 -16.54 4.29 4.14
N MET A 142 -16.92 4.73 5.32
CA MET A 142 -16.75 3.99 6.55
C MET A 142 -18.12 3.67 7.14
N ALA A 143 -18.35 2.40 7.48
CA ALA A 143 -19.49 1.96 8.25
C ALA A 143 -19.03 1.62 9.67
N LEU A 144 -19.67 2.23 10.67
CA LEU A 144 -19.40 1.95 12.08
C LEU A 144 -20.06 0.62 12.49
N LEU A 145 -19.30 -0.22 13.16
CA LEU A 145 -19.77 -1.53 13.58
C LEU A 145 -20.24 -1.52 15.05
N LYS A 146 -20.88 -2.61 15.48
CA LYS A 146 -21.31 -2.85 16.87
C LYS A 146 -22.32 -1.82 17.42
N GLY A 147 -23.21 -1.30 16.56
CA GLY A 147 -24.27 -0.38 16.99
C GLY A 147 -23.78 1.01 17.41
N THR A 148 -22.57 1.37 17.01
CA THR A 148 -22.03 2.72 17.18
C THR A 148 -22.51 3.58 16.02
N GLU A 149 -23.13 4.72 16.30
CA GLU A 149 -23.58 5.66 15.26
C GLU A 149 -22.59 6.81 15.02
N VAL A 150 -21.76 7.10 16.00
CA VAL A 150 -20.77 8.19 15.98
C VAL A 150 -19.50 7.75 16.69
N LEU A 151 -18.36 7.92 16.04
CA LEU A 151 -17.04 7.74 16.65
C LEU A 151 -16.45 9.12 16.97
N ARG A 152 -16.24 9.38 18.26
CA ARG A 152 -15.80 10.69 18.77
C ARG A 152 -14.30 10.77 18.90
N PRO A 153 -13.73 12.00 18.97
CA PRO A 153 -12.32 12.20 19.29
C PRO A 153 -11.87 11.40 20.54
N LEU A 154 -10.67 10.85 20.49
CA LEU A 154 -10.06 9.98 21.52
C LEU A 154 -10.75 8.63 21.72
N HIS A 155 -11.69 8.26 20.86
CA HIS A 155 -12.31 6.94 20.90
C HIS A 155 -11.80 6.04 19.79
N GLN A 156 -11.80 4.75 20.07
CA GLN A 156 -11.54 3.69 19.13
C GLN A 156 -12.86 2.99 18.75
N GLY A 157 -12.98 2.59 17.50
CA GLY A 157 -14.12 1.83 17.02
C GLY A 157 -13.75 0.84 15.93
N SER A 158 -14.51 -0.26 15.87
CA SER A 158 -14.40 -1.20 14.75
C SER A 158 -15.23 -0.69 13.59
N VAL A 159 -14.64 -0.70 12.39
CA VAL A 159 -15.21 -0.14 11.17
C VAL A 159 -15.10 -1.12 10.00
N ALA A 160 -16.06 -1.05 9.08
CA ALA A 160 -15.94 -1.61 7.76
C ALA A 160 -15.64 -0.46 6.78
N VAL A 161 -14.59 -0.60 5.99
CA VAL A 161 -14.17 0.40 5.00
C VAL A 161 -14.45 -0.13 3.60
N ALA A 162 -15.11 0.69 2.78
CA ALA A 162 -15.37 0.43 1.37
C ALA A 162 -14.65 1.50 0.53
N LEU A 163 -13.66 1.09 -0.26
CA LEU A 163 -12.85 1.95 -1.11
C LEU A 163 -13.48 2.11 -2.50
N GLU A 164 -13.28 3.24 -3.17
CA GLU A 164 -13.74 3.48 -4.54
C GLU A 164 -13.11 2.51 -5.57
N HIS A 165 -11.86 2.11 -5.35
CA HIS A 165 -11.18 1.11 -6.16
C HIS A 165 -10.30 0.20 -5.27
N PRO A 166 -9.97 -1.02 -5.75
CA PRO A 166 -9.14 -1.94 -4.98
C PRO A 166 -7.71 -1.40 -4.86
N VAL A 167 -7.10 -1.60 -3.70
CA VAL A 167 -5.69 -1.29 -3.43
C VAL A 167 -5.02 -2.45 -2.71
N PRO A 168 -3.68 -2.57 -2.74
CA PRO A 168 -2.98 -3.60 -1.99
C PRO A 168 -3.22 -3.42 -0.49
N VAL A 169 -3.87 -4.38 0.14
CA VAL A 169 -4.17 -4.36 1.58
C VAL A 169 -3.86 -5.70 2.20
N GLU A 170 -3.28 -5.67 3.39
CA GLU A 170 -2.98 -6.84 4.19
C GLU A 170 -3.53 -6.69 5.61
N ARG A 171 -3.85 -7.83 6.23
CA ARG A 171 -4.19 -7.86 7.65
C ARG A 171 -3.01 -7.37 8.51
N GLY A 172 -3.27 -6.56 9.53
CA GLY A 172 -2.26 -5.94 10.37
C GLY A 172 -1.64 -4.66 9.79
N GLN A 173 -1.98 -4.30 8.54
CA GLN A 173 -1.50 -3.07 7.91
C GLN A 173 -2.09 -1.84 8.59
N ARG A 174 -1.25 -0.85 8.85
CA ARG A 174 -1.68 0.45 9.35
C ARG A 174 -2.11 1.36 8.21
N PHE A 175 -3.06 2.23 8.48
CA PHE A 175 -3.50 3.25 7.55
C PHE A 175 -3.84 4.54 8.30
N ALA A 176 -3.88 5.65 7.58
CA ALA A 176 -4.35 6.92 8.11
C ALA A 176 -5.62 7.37 7.38
N VAL A 177 -6.44 8.17 8.04
CA VAL A 177 -7.65 8.75 7.45
C VAL A 177 -7.63 10.26 7.56
N ARG A 178 -8.12 10.91 6.49
CA ARG A 178 -8.35 12.34 6.46
C ARG A 178 -9.81 12.63 6.11
N HIS A 179 -10.35 13.64 6.75
CA HIS A 179 -11.67 14.20 6.48
C HIS A 179 -11.51 15.68 6.15
N ALA A 180 -12.12 16.14 5.04
CA ALA A 180 -11.99 17.51 4.56
C ALA A 180 -10.52 18.04 4.53
N GLY A 181 -9.57 17.17 4.11
CA GLY A 181 -8.15 17.51 4.00
C GLY A 181 -7.36 17.50 5.30
N ARG A 182 -7.98 17.25 6.46
CA ARG A 182 -7.32 17.20 7.78
C ARG A 182 -7.14 15.76 8.23
N ALA A 183 -5.99 15.44 8.83
CA ALA A 183 -5.80 14.15 9.49
C ALA A 183 -6.75 14.05 10.68
N VAL A 184 -7.55 12.98 10.72
CA VAL A 184 -8.57 12.78 11.77
C VAL A 184 -8.36 11.50 12.56
N GLY A 185 -7.59 10.56 12.03
CA GLY A 185 -7.36 9.29 12.72
C GLY A 185 -6.39 8.38 12.00
N SER A 186 -6.14 7.25 12.62
CA SER A 186 -5.38 6.15 12.07
C SER A 186 -5.99 4.81 12.50
N GLY A 187 -5.74 3.77 11.74
CA GLY A 187 -6.29 2.46 12.07
C GLY A 187 -5.36 1.31 11.66
N THR A 188 -5.81 0.13 12.04
CA THR A 188 -5.14 -1.14 11.69
C THR A 188 -6.16 -2.08 11.06
N VAL A 189 -5.82 -2.66 9.93
CA VAL A 189 -6.65 -3.65 9.23
C VAL A 189 -6.76 -4.93 10.05
N THR A 190 -7.97 -5.31 10.42
CA THR A 190 -8.24 -6.52 11.22
C THR A 190 -8.75 -7.69 10.41
N GLY A 191 -9.33 -7.42 9.23
CA GLY A 191 -9.87 -8.43 8.35
C GLY A 191 -10.01 -7.93 6.91
N LEU A 192 -9.97 -8.87 5.97
CA LEU A 192 -10.17 -8.61 4.53
C LEU A 192 -11.48 -9.26 4.11
N SER A 193 -12.29 -8.53 3.34
CA SER A 193 -13.45 -9.11 2.69
C SER A 193 -13.04 -9.70 1.34
N ARG A 194 -13.60 -10.85 1.02
CA ARG A 194 -13.41 -11.49 -0.29
C ARG A 194 -14.20 -10.78 -1.36
#